data_c773e7e740324ae416b59dde8467724b
#
_entry.id   c773e7e740324ae416b59dde8467724b
#
_cell.length_a   1.000
_cell.length_b   1.000
_cell.length_c   1.000
_cell.angle_alpha   90.00
_cell.angle_beta   90.00
_cell.angle_gamma   90.00
#
_symmetry.space_group_name_H-M   'P 1'
#
loop_
_entity.id
_entity.type
_entity.pdbx_description
1 polymer ?
#
loop_
_entity_poly.entity_id
_entity_poly.type
_entity_poly.pdbx_seq_one_letter_code
_entity_poly.pdbx_strand_id
1 'polypeptide(L)'
;MILSIFKKSFLEQFTGSVSTVDMLLSLVVAFVIGLFIVYVYRKTYTGVVYSKAFSLCIIMLAMVTAMIIRTINSNISLSLGMVGALSIVRFRTAVKEPVDTGFMFWGIAAGIMAGAGLYIPAMVATLGIGVLYFLSYLMGFKTSNRYLLVIKYKASAHETVLKKLKTIKKFKIRSKAIFGSEVELSLEVDVKENKKGGIDTALVDQFNGIDGVVNASLIAYQNDFGS
;
A
#
# COMPACT_ATOMS: atom_id res chain seq x y z
N MET A 1 36.16 26.26 35.45
CA MET A 1 36.65 25.52 34.28
C MET A 1 35.67 24.45 33.81
N ILE A 2 35.22 23.50 34.65
CA ILE A 2 34.27 22.45 34.25
C ILE A 2 32.90 23.03 33.82
N LEU A 3 32.38 24.02 34.57
CA LEU A 3 31.09 24.65 34.27
C LEU A 3 31.10 25.45 32.96
N SER A 4 32.25 26.07 32.62
CA SER A 4 32.41 26.80 31.35
C SER A 4 32.54 25.87 30.16
N ILE A 5 33.15 24.70 30.32
CA ILE A 5 33.22 23.66 29.29
C ILE A 5 31.82 23.05 29.05
N PHE A 6 31.10 22.76 30.15
CA PHE A 6 29.73 22.23 30.05
C PHE A 6 28.78 23.23 29.39
N LYS A 7 28.86 24.52 29.77
CA LYS A 7 28.07 25.60 29.17
C LYS A 7 28.39 25.80 27.70
N LYS A 8 29.66 25.71 27.30
CA LYS A 8 30.08 25.83 25.89
C LYS A 8 29.60 24.65 25.05
N SER A 9 29.79 23.42 25.53
CA SER A 9 29.30 22.21 24.86
C SER A 9 27.77 22.18 24.77
N PHE A 10 27.07 22.63 25.80
CA PHE A 10 25.64 22.75 25.81
C PHE A 10 25.12 23.79 24.80
N LEU A 11 25.74 24.97 24.72
CA LEU A 11 25.41 26.02 23.77
C LEU A 11 25.69 25.59 22.34
N GLU A 12 26.78 24.88 22.06
CA GLU A 12 27.12 24.37 20.72
C GLU A 12 26.06 23.35 20.22
N GLN A 13 25.49 22.53 21.10
CA GLN A 13 24.36 21.64 20.76
C GLN A 13 23.04 22.38 20.41
N PHE A 14 22.86 23.60 20.97
CA PHE A 14 21.69 24.44 20.67
C PHE A 14 21.86 25.33 19.44
N THR A 15 23.08 25.55 18.97
CA THR A 15 23.40 26.46 17.85
C THR A 15 24.04 25.76 16.66
N GLY A 16 23.96 24.43 16.60
CA GLY A 16 24.50 23.65 15.49
C GLY A 16 23.95 24.09 14.14
N SER A 17 24.83 24.26 13.17
CA SER A 17 24.46 24.54 11.79
C SER A 17 24.38 23.26 10.98
N VAL A 18 23.33 23.11 10.14
CA VAL A 18 23.23 22.01 9.18
C VAL A 18 24.22 22.24 8.05
N SER A 19 25.13 21.31 7.80
CA SER A 19 25.95 21.34 6.59
C SER A 19 25.06 21.15 5.37
N THR A 20 25.13 22.09 4.42
CA THR A 20 24.36 22.01 3.16
C THR A 20 24.69 20.74 2.37
N VAL A 21 25.96 20.32 2.38
CA VAL A 21 26.43 19.11 1.70
C VAL A 21 25.80 17.87 2.31
N ASP A 22 25.79 17.78 3.65
CA ASP A 22 25.17 16.65 4.35
C ASP A 22 23.66 16.59 4.16
N MET A 23 22.99 17.74 4.08
CA MET A 23 21.56 17.81 3.79
C MET A 23 21.29 17.27 2.39
N LEU A 24 22.03 17.73 1.38
CA LEU A 24 21.89 17.26 0.01
C LEU A 24 22.18 15.76 -0.11
N LEU A 25 23.22 15.28 0.57
CA LEU A 25 23.55 13.84 0.58
C LEU A 25 22.43 13.02 1.19
N SER A 26 21.87 13.45 2.31
CA SER A 26 20.73 12.77 2.96
C SER A 26 19.51 12.72 2.05
N LEU A 27 19.21 13.81 1.33
CA LEU A 27 18.09 13.87 0.38
C LEU A 27 18.32 12.96 -0.82
N VAL A 28 19.53 12.93 -1.39
CA VAL A 28 19.86 12.05 -2.52
C VAL A 28 19.74 10.59 -2.13
N VAL A 29 20.28 10.21 -0.95
CA VAL A 29 20.18 8.84 -0.46
C VAL A 29 18.73 8.46 -0.18
N ALA A 30 17.95 9.32 0.46
CA ALA A 30 16.52 9.08 0.70
C ALA A 30 15.73 8.94 -0.62
N PHE A 31 16.05 9.74 -1.63
CA PHE A 31 15.45 9.64 -2.95
C PHE A 31 15.76 8.30 -3.63
N VAL A 32 17.02 7.87 -3.64
CA VAL A 32 17.44 6.58 -4.22
C VAL A 32 16.76 5.41 -3.52
N ILE A 33 16.72 5.43 -2.18
CA ILE A 33 16.01 4.42 -1.38
C ILE A 33 14.50 4.45 -1.69
N GLY A 34 13.90 5.63 -1.77
CA GLY A 34 12.49 5.81 -2.13
C GLY A 34 12.15 5.23 -3.50
N LEU A 35 13.02 5.41 -4.50
CA LEU A 35 12.88 4.79 -5.83
C LEU A 35 12.92 3.25 -5.75
N PHE A 36 13.82 2.70 -4.93
CA PHE A 36 13.91 1.25 -4.75
C PHE A 36 12.62 0.71 -4.08
N ILE A 37 12.10 1.38 -3.04
CA ILE A 37 10.86 1.00 -2.38
C ILE A 37 9.69 1.01 -3.39
N VAL A 38 9.59 2.06 -4.21
CA VAL A 38 8.57 2.16 -5.26
C VAL A 38 8.73 1.07 -6.32
N TYR A 39 9.96 0.71 -6.68
CA TYR A 39 10.21 -0.41 -7.59
C TYR A 39 9.67 -1.73 -7.03
N VAL A 40 9.95 -2.03 -5.75
CA VAL A 40 9.41 -3.22 -5.07
C VAL A 40 7.89 -3.14 -5.02
N TYR A 41 7.31 -2.02 -4.59
CA TYR A 41 5.87 -1.78 -4.56
C TYR A 41 5.22 -2.08 -5.91
N ARG A 42 5.75 -1.50 -6.99
CA ARG A 42 5.22 -1.70 -8.35
C ARG A 42 5.25 -3.15 -8.81
N LYS A 43 6.27 -3.90 -8.40
CA LYS A 43 6.44 -5.32 -8.80
C LYS A 43 5.57 -6.28 -7.98
N THR A 44 5.25 -5.91 -6.75
CA THR A 44 4.50 -6.75 -5.81
C THR A 44 3.05 -6.30 -5.63
N TYR A 45 2.67 -5.18 -6.28
CA TYR A 45 1.31 -4.66 -6.22
C TYR A 45 0.32 -5.63 -6.86
N THR A 46 -0.73 -5.97 -6.11
CA THR A 46 -1.80 -6.90 -6.52
C THR A 46 -3.19 -6.26 -6.49
N GLY A 47 -3.28 -4.94 -6.23
CA GLY A 47 -4.55 -4.20 -6.18
C GLY A 47 -5.14 -3.93 -7.57
N VAL A 48 -6.43 -3.58 -7.59
CA VAL A 48 -7.21 -3.35 -8.84
C VAL A 48 -6.70 -2.14 -9.63
N VAL A 49 -6.23 -1.09 -8.95
CA VAL A 49 -5.74 0.14 -9.61
C VAL A 49 -4.44 0.61 -8.96
N TYR A 50 -3.34 0.50 -9.70
CA TYR A 50 -2.06 1.05 -9.29
C TYR A 50 -2.08 2.59 -9.26
N SER A 51 -1.82 3.18 -8.10
CA SER A 51 -1.78 4.63 -7.92
C SER A 51 -0.36 5.19 -8.09
N LYS A 52 -0.14 5.92 -9.20
CA LYS A 52 1.11 6.66 -9.42
C LYS A 52 1.32 7.74 -8.35
N ALA A 53 0.23 8.37 -7.89
CA ALA A 53 0.26 9.39 -6.86
C ALA A 53 0.76 8.82 -5.52
N PHE A 54 0.35 7.60 -5.17
CA PHE A 54 0.82 6.92 -3.96
C PHE A 54 2.33 6.60 -4.04
N SER A 55 2.81 6.14 -5.19
CA SER A 55 4.24 5.90 -5.40
C SER A 55 5.09 7.17 -5.22
N LEU A 56 4.61 8.32 -5.74
CA LEU A 56 5.25 9.60 -5.51
C LEU A 56 5.23 9.99 -4.03
N CYS A 57 4.11 9.72 -3.33
CA CYS A 57 3.97 9.97 -1.90
C CYS A 57 5.03 9.23 -1.07
N ILE A 58 5.33 7.96 -1.39
CA ILE A 58 6.38 7.18 -0.71
C ILE A 58 7.75 7.87 -0.83
N ILE A 59 8.13 8.32 -2.04
CA ILE A 59 9.39 9.02 -2.27
C ILE A 59 9.43 10.32 -1.46
N MET A 60 8.36 11.10 -1.53
CA MET A 60 8.25 12.36 -0.80
C MET A 60 8.35 12.14 0.71
N LEU A 61 7.68 11.13 1.25
CA LEU A 61 7.75 10.78 2.67
C LEU A 61 9.19 10.47 3.10
N ALA A 62 9.92 9.65 2.33
CA ALA A 62 11.32 9.34 2.64
C ALA A 62 12.18 10.60 2.64
N MET A 63 12.06 11.47 1.63
CA MET A 63 12.84 12.70 1.53
C MET A 63 12.49 13.72 2.62
N VAL A 64 11.19 13.96 2.87
CA VAL A 64 10.73 14.90 3.90
C VAL A 64 11.19 14.43 5.28
N THR A 65 11.06 13.13 5.56
CA THR A 65 11.52 12.56 6.84
C THR A 65 13.03 12.69 7.00
N ALA A 66 13.81 12.46 5.94
CA ALA A 66 15.26 12.63 5.98
C ALA A 66 15.65 14.10 6.27
N MET A 67 14.96 15.06 5.64
CA MET A 67 15.16 16.49 5.89
C MET A 67 14.86 16.85 7.34
N ILE A 68 13.73 16.37 7.87
CA ILE A 68 13.30 16.60 9.25
C ILE A 68 14.35 16.08 10.23
N ILE A 69 14.74 14.80 10.08
CA ILE A 69 15.69 14.16 11.00
C ILE A 69 17.08 14.80 10.90
N ARG A 70 17.50 15.19 9.70
CA ARG A 70 18.78 15.90 9.54
C ARG A 70 18.81 17.24 10.29
N THR A 71 17.70 17.97 10.22
CA THR A 71 17.52 19.24 10.94
C THR A 71 17.46 19.01 12.45
N ILE A 72 16.74 17.99 12.91
CA ILE A 72 16.63 17.62 14.32
C ILE A 72 18.01 17.29 14.91
N ASN A 73 18.82 16.51 14.20
CA ASN A 73 20.15 16.11 14.68
C ASN A 73 21.14 17.26 14.77
N SER A 74 20.90 18.36 14.07
CA SER A 74 21.81 19.52 14.09
C SER A 74 21.49 20.54 15.16
N ASN A 75 20.23 20.63 15.63
CA ASN A 75 19.83 21.68 16.57
C ASN A 75 18.65 21.21 17.44
N ILE A 76 18.92 21.10 18.75
CA ILE A 76 17.94 20.63 19.74
C ILE A 76 16.73 21.58 19.86
N SER A 77 16.97 22.90 19.80
CA SER A 77 15.88 23.88 19.88
C SER A 77 14.90 23.77 18.71
N LEU A 78 15.45 23.56 17.50
CA LEU A 78 14.66 23.34 16.29
C LEU A 78 13.90 22.01 16.35
N SER A 79 14.50 20.99 16.96
CA SER A 79 13.90 19.68 17.19
C SER A 79 12.60 19.79 17.97
N LEU A 80 12.65 20.49 19.11
CA LEU A 80 11.49 20.68 19.98
C LEU A 80 10.36 21.43 19.26
N GLY A 81 10.71 22.49 18.52
CA GLY A 81 9.74 23.24 17.71
C GLY A 81 9.09 22.40 16.61
N MET A 82 9.87 21.56 15.93
CA MET A 82 9.40 20.73 14.82
C MET A 82 8.50 19.57 15.30
N VAL A 83 8.86 18.90 16.42
CA VAL A 83 8.03 17.88 17.06
C VAL A 83 6.69 18.49 17.49
N GLY A 84 6.70 19.70 18.07
CA GLY A 84 5.48 20.42 18.41
C GLY A 84 4.63 20.75 17.20
N ALA A 85 5.22 21.23 16.11
CA ALA A 85 4.51 21.55 14.88
C ALA A 85 3.91 20.29 14.20
N LEU A 86 4.65 19.18 14.16
CA LEU A 86 4.19 17.91 13.58
C LEU A 86 3.07 17.27 14.38
N SER A 87 3.03 17.47 15.71
CA SER A 87 1.97 16.92 16.56
C SER A 87 0.58 17.53 16.30
N ILE A 88 0.52 18.72 15.66
CA ILE A 88 -0.75 19.39 15.29
C ILE A 88 -1.31 18.84 13.97
N VAL A 89 -0.47 18.19 13.15
CA VAL A 89 -0.88 17.67 11.84
C VAL A 89 -1.73 16.42 12.02
N ARG A 90 -3.02 16.55 11.78
CA ARG A 90 -3.96 15.43 11.82
C ARG A 90 -4.30 14.97 10.39
N PHE A 91 -3.85 13.79 10.02
CA PHE A 91 -4.28 13.17 8.77
C PHE A 91 -5.71 12.63 8.92
N ARG A 92 -6.60 13.05 8.01
CA ARG A 92 -8.00 12.58 7.97
C ARG A 92 -8.27 11.58 6.84
N THR A 93 -7.28 11.31 5.99
CA THR A 93 -7.41 10.37 4.90
C THR A 93 -7.10 8.96 5.41
N ALA A 94 -8.07 8.06 5.32
CA ALA A 94 -7.84 6.65 5.61
C ALA A 94 -7.00 6.04 4.48
N VAL A 95 -5.93 5.35 4.85
CA VAL A 95 -5.19 4.49 3.92
C VAL A 95 -6.04 3.26 3.66
N LYS A 96 -6.41 3.03 2.39
CA LYS A 96 -7.40 2.01 2.04
C LYS A 96 -6.88 0.58 2.19
N GLU A 97 -5.59 0.36 2.00
CA GLU A 97 -4.99 -0.98 2.06
C GLU A 97 -3.93 -1.08 3.15
N PRO A 98 -3.94 -2.15 3.98
CA PRO A 98 -2.93 -2.36 5.02
C PRO A 98 -1.50 -2.44 4.46
N VAL A 99 -1.34 -2.96 3.25
CA VAL A 99 -0.04 -3.08 2.57
C VAL A 99 0.54 -1.71 2.24
N ASP A 100 -0.30 -0.77 1.79
CA ASP A 100 0.11 0.61 1.50
C ASP A 100 0.67 1.29 2.75
N THR A 101 0.02 1.07 3.90
CA THR A 101 0.52 1.56 5.19
C THR A 101 1.91 1.02 5.49
N GLY A 102 2.16 -0.26 5.23
CA GLY A 102 3.48 -0.87 5.41
C GLY A 102 4.56 -0.20 4.54
N PHE A 103 4.26 0.09 3.28
CA PHE A 103 5.19 0.80 2.38
C PHE A 103 5.44 2.25 2.80
N MET A 104 4.43 2.95 3.32
CA MET A 104 4.60 4.29 3.89
C MET A 104 5.53 4.27 5.10
N PHE A 105 5.33 3.35 6.05
CA PHE A 105 6.20 3.20 7.22
C PHE A 105 7.63 2.82 6.81
N TRP A 106 7.80 1.97 5.81
CA TRP A 106 9.13 1.65 5.28
C TRP A 106 9.84 2.89 4.71
N GLY A 107 9.11 3.71 3.93
CA GLY A 107 9.65 4.99 3.42
C GLY A 107 10.06 5.94 4.54
N ILE A 108 9.22 6.09 5.58
CA ILE A 108 9.51 6.91 6.76
C ILE A 108 10.74 6.39 7.49
N ALA A 109 10.82 5.09 7.79
CA ALA A 109 11.96 4.50 8.49
C ALA A 109 13.28 4.67 7.72
N ALA A 110 13.24 4.46 6.40
CA ALA A 110 14.40 4.69 5.54
C ALA A 110 14.83 6.16 5.53
N GLY A 111 13.86 7.09 5.52
CA GLY A 111 14.11 8.52 5.63
C GLY A 111 14.76 8.90 6.96
N ILE A 112 14.29 8.32 8.09
CA ILE A 112 14.89 8.54 9.41
C ILE A 112 16.36 8.14 9.40
N MET A 113 16.69 6.96 8.89
CA MET A 113 18.08 6.48 8.83
C MET A 113 18.96 7.35 7.92
N ALA A 114 18.45 7.73 6.74
CA ALA A 114 19.17 8.61 5.81
C ALA A 114 19.41 10.00 6.43
N GLY A 115 18.41 10.58 7.09
CA GLY A 115 18.51 11.85 7.81
C GLY A 115 19.47 11.80 8.98
N ALA A 116 19.55 10.66 9.68
CA ALA A 116 20.52 10.45 10.75
C ALA A 116 21.97 10.29 10.26
N GLY A 117 22.20 10.23 8.94
CA GLY A 117 23.52 10.01 8.35
C GLY A 117 23.94 8.53 8.28
N LEU A 118 23.01 7.60 8.61
CA LEU A 118 23.25 6.17 8.59
C LEU A 118 23.01 5.59 7.18
N TYR A 119 23.76 6.06 6.19
CA TYR A 119 23.52 5.75 4.78
C TYR A 119 23.68 4.26 4.44
N ILE A 120 24.79 3.66 4.88
CA ILE A 120 25.07 2.23 4.63
C ILE A 120 24.03 1.34 5.32
N PRO A 121 23.75 1.50 6.64
CA PRO A 121 22.69 0.75 7.30
C PRO A 121 21.32 0.92 6.65
N ALA A 122 20.98 2.14 6.21
CA ALA A 122 19.72 2.41 5.51
C ALA A 122 19.60 1.61 4.21
N MET A 123 20.64 1.55 3.40
CA MET A 123 20.67 0.79 2.16
C MET A 123 20.58 -0.72 2.44
N VAL A 124 21.35 -1.24 3.38
CA VAL A 124 21.36 -2.67 3.73
C VAL A 124 19.99 -3.10 4.28
N ALA A 125 19.42 -2.33 5.20
CA ALA A 125 18.11 -2.63 5.77
C ALA A 125 17.00 -2.59 4.69
N THR A 126 17.04 -1.58 3.82
CA THR A 126 16.08 -1.44 2.72
C THR A 126 16.16 -2.60 1.73
N LEU A 127 17.37 -3.02 1.34
CA LEU A 127 17.58 -4.19 0.50
C LEU A 127 17.08 -5.46 1.19
N GLY A 128 17.39 -5.64 2.46
CA GLY A 128 16.95 -6.79 3.25
C GLY A 128 15.43 -6.90 3.31
N ILE A 129 14.74 -5.82 3.66
CA ILE A 129 13.27 -5.78 3.68
C ILE A 129 12.71 -6.05 2.28
N GLY A 130 13.28 -5.43 1.24
CA GLY A 130 12.84 -5.62 -0.14
C GLY A 130 12.94 -7.07 -0.60
N VAL A 131 14.05 -7.73 -0.31
CA VAL A 131 14.27 -9.14 -0.65
C VAL A 131 13.29 -10.04 0.11
N LEU A 132 13.15 -9.86 1.42
CA LEU A 132 12.24 -10.66 2.25
C LEU A 132 10.77 -10.48 1.81
N TYR A 133 10.37 -9.25 1.51
CA TYR A 133 9.02 -8.95 1.03
C TYR A 133 8.77 -9.57 -0.36
N PHE A 134 9.74 -9.46 -1.27
CA PHE A 134 9.66 -10.07 -2.60
C PHE A 134 9.61 -11.60 -2.53
N LEU A 135 10.39 -12.20 -1.63
CA LEU A 135 10.37 -13.65 -1.39
C LEU A 135 9.00 -14.10 -0.85
N SER A 136 8.45 -13.37 0.11
CA SER A 136 7.10 -13.63 0.64
C SER A 136 6.03 -13.55 -0.46
N TYR A 137 6.16 -12.58 -1.37
CA TYR A 137 5.28 -12.47 -2.53
C TYR A 137 5.38 -13.69 -3.46
N LEU A 138 6.59 -14.21 -3.71
CA LEU A 138 6.80 -15.42 -4.51
C LEU A 138 6.26 -16.69 -3.83
N MET A 139 6.31 -16.75 -2.49
CA MET A 139 5.76 -17.87 -1.69
C MET A 139 4.21 -17.91 -1.67
N GLY A 140 3.55 -16.99 -2.34
CA GLY A 140 2.09 -17.05 -2.51
C GLY A 140 1.28 -16.25 -1.48
N PHE A 141 1.90 -15.40 -0.66
CA PHE A 141 1.20 -14.41 0.15
C PHE A 141 0.64 -13.27 -0.72
N LYS A 142 -0.02 -13.66 -1.84
CA LYS A 142 -0.68 -12.70 -2.72
C LYS A 142 -2.00 -12.30 -2.09
N THR A 143 -2.22 -11.01 -1.95
CA THR A 143 -3.57 -10.50 -1.67
C THR A 143 -4.46 -10.91 -2.85
N SER A 144 -5.42 -11.79 -2.59
CA SER A 144 -6.33 -12.27 -3.64
C SER A 144 -7.26 -11.14 -4.05
N ASN A 145 -7.21 -10.76 -5.31
CA ASN A 145 -8.18 -9.81 -5.86
C ASN A 145 -9.54 -10.50 -5.92
N ARG A 146 -10.39 -10.16 -4.96
CA ARG A 146 -11.74 -10.70 -4.86
C ARG A 146 -12.68 -9.84 -5.68
N TYR A 147 -13.41 -10.50 -6.55
CA TYR A 147 -14.43 -9.87 -7.37
C TYR A 147 -15.80 -10.34 -6.92
N LEU A 148 -16.78 -9.45 -7.01
CA LEU A 148 -18.18 -9.78 -6.79
C LEU A 148 -18.80 -10.14 -8.15
N LEU A 149 -19.16 -11.41 -8.34
CA LEU A 149 -19.93 -11.87 -9.48
C LEU A 149 -21.41 -11.79 -9.11
N VAL A 150 -22.13 -10.92 -9.79
CA VAL A 150 -23.58 -10.77 -9.63
C VAL A 150 -24.28 -11.39 -10.83
N ILE A 151 -25.11 -12.38 -10.58
CA ILE A 151 -25.85 -13.11 -11.63
C ILE A 151 -27.35 -12.94 -11.36
N LYS A 152 -28.05 -12.37 -12.33
CA LYS A 152 -29.52 -12.30 -12.37
C LYS A 152 -30.04 -13.36 -13.33
N TYR A 153 -30.94 -14.24 -12.86
CA TYR A 153 -31.48 -15.34 -13.65
C TYR A 153 -32.93 -15.66 -13.24
N LYS A 154 -33.67 -16.25 -14.15
CA LYS A 154 -35.04 -16.75 -13.89
C LYS A 154 -34.98 -18.01 -13.03
N ALA A 155 -35.97 -18.19 -12.14
CA ALA A 155 -36.01 -19.33 -11.23
C ALA A 155 -35.87 -20.69 -11.94
N SER A 156 -36.33 -20.81 -13.21
CA SER A 156 -36.18 -22.00 -14.04
C SER A 156 -34.73 -22.39 -14.36
N ALA A 157 -33.81 -21.40 -14.39
CA ALA A 157 -32.38 -21.62 -14.70
C ALA A 157 -31.54 -21.94 -13.45
N HIS A 158 -32.15 -22.01 -12.27
CA HIS A 158 -31.44 -22.12 -10.98
C HIS A 158 -30.48 -23.32 -10.91
N GLU A 159 -30.95 -24.51 -11.33
CA GLU A 159 -30.12 -25.72 -11.32
C GLU A 159 -28.93 -25.63 -12.27
N THR A 160 -29.12 -25.05 -13.45
CA THR A 160 -28.07 -24.90 -14.46
C THR A 160 -27.00 -23.92 -13.99
N VAL A 161 -27.43 -22.82 -13.39
CA VAL A 161 -26.51 -21.85 -12.81
C VAL A 161 -25.72 -22.47 -11.64
N LEU A 162 -26.36 -23.23 -10.75
CA LEU A 162 -25.67 -23.90 -9.64
C LEU A 162 -24.68 -24.98 -10.13
N LYS A 163 -25.03 -25.75 -11.17
CA LYS A 163 -24.10 -26.72 -11.78
C LYS A 163 -22.87 -26.02 -12.34
N LYS A 164 -23.05 -24.88 -13.00
CA LYS A 164 -21.94 -24.09 -13.54
C LYS A 164 -21.09 -23.48 -12.44
N LEU A 165 -21.67 -23.01 -11.35
CA LEU A 165 -20.96 -22.48 -10.18
C LEU A 165 -20.02 -23.51 -9.54
N LYS A 166 -20.42 -24.79 -9.50
CA LYS A 166 -19.55 -25.87 -8.97
C LYS A 166 -18.26 -26.06 -9.78
N THR A 167 -18.18 -25.56 -10.99
CA THR A 167 -16.96 -25.58 -11.81
C THR A 167 -15.94 -24.53 -11.36
N ILE A 168 -16.37 -23.51 -10.60
CA ILE A 168 -15.48 -22.48 -10.05
C ILE A 168 -14.80 -23.03 -8.82
N LYS A 169 -13.46 -23.06 -8.82
CA LYS A 169 -12.65 -23.69 -7.74
C LYS A 169 -12.82 -23.07 -6.36
N LYS A 170 -13.07 -21.74 -6.28
CA LYS A 170 -13.27 -21.02 -5.01
C LYS A 170 -14.30 -19.93 -5.21
N PHE A 171 -15.44 -20.07 -4.56
CA PHE A 171 -16.45 -19.02 -4.47
C PHE A 171 -17.10 -19.01 -3.09
N LYS A 172 -17.59 -17.84 -2.69
CA LYS A 172 -18.37 -17.67 -1.46
C LYS A 172 -19.64 -16.90 -1.77
N ILE A 173 -20.80 -17.47 -1.46
CA ILE A 173 -22.07 -16.77 -1.61
C ILE A 173 -22.14 -15.65 -0.58
N ARG A 174 -22.37 -14.43 -1.04
CA ARG A 174 -22.53 -13.24 -0.19
C ARG A 174 -23.98 -12.89 0.05
N SER A 175 -24.78 -12.93 -1.00
CA SER A 175 -26.23 -12.71 -0.88
C SER A 175 -26.99 -13.47 -1.98
N LYS A 176 -28.24 -13.81 -1.67
CA LYS A 176 -29.24 -14.31 -2.61
C LYS A 176 -30.51 -13.52 -2.35
N ALA A 177 -30.99 -12.83 -3.38
CA ALA A 177 -32.25 -12.10 -3.33
C ALA A 177 -33.20 -12.70 -4.37
N ILE A 178 -34.50 -12.72 -4.08
CA ILE A 178 -35.53 -13.25 -4.97
C ILE A 178 -36.54 -12.13 -5.21
N PHE A 179 -36.71 -11.75 -6.47
CA PHE A 179 -37.63 -10.71 -6.90
C PHE A 179 -38.66 -11.32 -7.86
N GLY A 180 -39.80 -11.77 -7.32
CA GLY A 180 -40.82 -12.45 -8.11
C GLY A 180 -40.30 -13.75 -8.74
N SER A 181 -40.17 -13.78 -10.06
CA SER A 181 -39.63 -14.92 -10.83
C SER A 181 -38.14 -14.87 -11.09
N GLU A 182 -37.45 -13.78 -10.66
CA GLU A 182 -36.03 -13.57 -10.87
C GLU A 182 -35.26 -13.77 -9.56
N VAL A 183 -34.08 -14.35 -9.69
CA VAL A 183 -33.13 -14.57 -8.60
C VAL A 183 -31.87 -13.78 -8.87
N GLU A 184 -31.43 -12.99 -7.91
CA GLU A 184 -30.13 -12.31 -7.93
C GLU A 184 -29.19 -13.00 -6.95
N LEU A 185 -28.07 -13.48 -7.44
CA LEU A 185 -27.06 -14.18 -6.67
C LEU A 185 -25.74 -13.40 -6.73
N SER A 186 -25.26 -12.96 -5.57
CA SER A 186 -23.98 -12.27 -5.44
C SER A 186 -22.95 -13.20 -4.82
N LEU A 187 -21.86 -13.40 -5.52
CA LEU A 187 -20.80 -14.36 -5.21
C LEU A 187 -19.46 -13.66 -5.18
N GLU A 188 -18.68 -13.93 -4.15
CA GLU A 188 -17.28 -13.56 -4.13
C GLU A 188 -16.48 -14.66 -4.85
N VAL A 189 -15.75 -14.28 -5.89
CA VAL A 189 -14.96 -15.19 -6.73
C VAL A 189 -13.51 -14.69 -6.82
N ASP A 190 -12.60 -15.63 -6.86
CA ASP A 190 -11.17 -15.36 -7.07
C ASP A 190 -10.88 -15.48 -8.59
N VAL A 191 -10.70 -14.34 -9.25
CA VAL A 191 -10.47 -14.28 -10.69
C VAL A 191 -9.01 -13.98 -10.96
N LYS A 192 -8.39 -14.76 -11.85
CA LYS A 192 -7.02 -14.51 -12.29
C LYS A 192 -6.98 -13.29 -13.21
N GLU A 193 -6.12 -12.35 -12.90
CA GLU A 193 -5.81 -11.26 -13.81
C GLU A 193 -4.99 -11.75 -15.01
N ASN A 194 -5.34 -11.26 -16.19
CA ASN A 194 -4.56 -11.48 -17.39
C ASN A 194 -3.23 -10.72 -17.28
N LYS A 195 -2.16 -11.24 -17.89
CA LYS A 195 -0.81 -10.63 -17.92
C LYS A 195 -0.77 -9.16 -18.39
N LYS A 196 -1.85 -8.65 -18.97
CA LYS A 196 -2.01 -7.26 -19.43
C LYS A 196 -2.80 -6.35 -18.47
N GLY A 197 -3.11 -6.81 -17.24
CA GLY A 197 -3.84 -6.01 -16.25
C GLY A 197 -5.35 -5.91 -16.51
N GLY A 198 -5.90 -6.76 -17.36
CA GLY A 198 -7.34 -6.85 -17.62
C GLY A 198 -7.98 -7.96 -16.80
N ILE A 199 -9.22 -7.73 -16.36
CA ILE A 199 -10.06 -8.74 -15.70
C ILE A 199 -10.41 -9.81 -16.74
N ASP A 200 -10.28 -11.07 -16.36
CA ASP A 200 -10.75 -12.17 -17.22
C ASP A 200 -12.28 -12.20 -17.23
N THR A 201 -12.87 -11.65 -18.30
CA THR A 201 -14.33 -11.57 -18.49
C THR A 201 -14.93 -12.89 -18.95
N ALA A 202 -14.13 -13.90 -19.25
CA ALA A 202 -14.60 -15.20 -19.73
C ALA A 202 -15.62 -15.86 -18.78
N LEU A 203 -15.53 -15.57 -17.47
CA LEU A 203 -16.53 -16.00 -16.49
C LEU A 203 -17.90 -15.36 -16.74
N VAL A 204 -17.94 -14.07 -17.02
CA VAL A 204 -19.18 -13.34 -17.31
C VAL A 204 -19.85 -13.88 -18.57
N ASP A 205 -19.06 -14.10 -19.64
CA ASP A 205 -19.53 -14.63 -20.91
C ASP A 205 -20.09 -16.05 -20.74
N GLN A 206 -19.45 -16.88 -19.91
CA GLN A 206 -19.91 -18.24 -19.62
C GLN A 206 -21.27 -18.29 -18.91
N PHE A 207 -21.60 -17.29 -18.09
CA PHE A 207 -22.90 -17.22 -17.41
C PHE A 207 -23.96 -16.55 -18.29
N ASN A 208 -23.60 -15.50 -19.04
CA ASN A 208 -24.52 -14.87 -19.98
C ASN A 208 -24.96 -15.80 -21.12
N GLY A 209 -24.17 -16.82 -21.44
CA GLY A 209 -24.54 -17.86 -22.43
C GLY A 209 -25.51 -18.91 -21.92
N ILE A 210 -25.96 -18.88 -20.67
CA ILE A 210 -26.93 -19.83 -20.11
C ILE A 210 -28.34 -19.33 -20.37
N ASP A 211 -29.18 -20.18 -20.96
CA ASP A 211 -30.59 -19.85 -21.17
C ASP A 211 -31.31 -19.59 -19.83
N GLY A 212 -32.01 -18.47 -19.76
CA GLY A 212 -32.69 -18.02 -18.55
C GLY A 212 -31.83 -17.13 -17.62
N VAL A 213 -30.56 -16.86 -17.92
CA VAL A 213 -29.76 -15.80 -17.28
C VAL A 213 -30.13 -14.47 -17.96
N VAL A 214 -30.48 -13.49 -17.12
CA VAL A 214 -30.85 -12.14 -17.56
C VAL A 214 -29.61 -11.27 -17.72
N ASN A 215 -28.72 -11.34 -16.73
CA ASN A 215 -27.46 -10.59 -16.74
C ASN A 215 -26.46 -11.24 -15.78
N ALA A 216 -25.19 -11.25 -16.17
CA ALA A 216 -24.06 -11.54 -15.27
C ALA A 216 -23.08 -10.39 -15.36
N SER A 217 -22.62 -9.88 -14.21
CA SER A 217 -21.64 -8.80 -14.12
C SER A 217 -20.57 -9.12 -13.09
N LEU A 218 -19.35 -8.72 -13.38
CA LEU A 218 -18.20 -8.86 -12.48
C LEU A 218 -17.79 -7.47 -11.99
N ILE A 219 -17.90 -7.26 -10.68
CA ILE A 219 -17.60 -5.99 -10.03
C ILE A 219 -16.35 -6.16 -9.20
N ALA A 220 -15.38 -5.26 -9.36
CA ALA A 220 -14.23 -5.23 -8.48
C ALA A 220 -14.71 -4.83 -7.08
N TYR A 221 -14.53 -5.73 -6.12
CA TYR A 221 -14.99 -5.54 -4.75
C TYR A 221 -13.80 -5.24 -3.85
N GLN A 222 -13.70 -4.00 -3.44
CA GLN A 222 -12.77 -3.59 -2.40
C GLN A 222 -13.53 -3.65 -1.08
N ASN A 223 -13.10 -4.52 -0.16
CA ASN A 223 -13.71 -4.61 1.17
C ASN A 223 -13.46 -3.30 1.93
N ASP A 224 -14.39 -2.35 1.86
CA ASP A 224 -14.40 -1.15 2.71
C ASP A 224 -14.92 -1.43 4.15
N PHE A 225 -15.18 -2.69 4.49
CA PHE A 225 -15.64 -3.11 5.81
C PHE A 225 -14.52 -3.77 6.60
N GLY A 226 -13.50 -2.97 6.95
CA GLY A 226 -12.62 -3.25 8.06
C GLY A 226 -13.16 -2.53 9.28
N SER A 227 -13.98 -3.22 10.05
CA SER A 227 -14.31 -2.86 11.43
C SER A 227 -13.09 -2.86 12.33
#